data_4fc5dc0d3766190f6e9d3fcdea1721b4
#
_entry.id   4fc5dc0d3766190f6e9d3fcdea1721b4
#
_cell.length_a   1.000
_cell.length_b   1.000
_cell.length_c   1.000
_cell.angle_alpha   90.00
_cell.angle_beta   90.00
_cell.angle_gamma   90.00
#
_symmetry.space_group_name_H-M   'P 1'
#
loop_
_entity.id
_entity.type
_entity.pdbx_description
1 polymer ?
#
loop_
_entity_poly.entity_id
_entity_poly.type
_entity_poly.pdbx_seq_one_letter_code
_entity_poly.pdbx_strand_id
1 'polypeptide(L)' 'MEEKTIIAIVLVVFIVGAAVWLNIRNRKK' A
#
# COMPACT_ATOMS: atom_id res chain seq x y z
N MET A 1 13.28 3.87 -17.13
CA MET A 1 12.27 4.04 -16.09
C MET A 1 12.20 5.48 -15.67
N GLU A 2 11.03 6.02 -15.68
CA GLU A 2 10.85 7.41 -15.32
C GLU A 2 10.66 7.56 -13.83
N GLU A 3 11.05 8.70 -13.34
CA GLU A 3 10.87 8.97 -11.91
C GLU A 3 9.42 8.82 -11.49
N LYS A 4 8.53 9.24 -12.35
CA LYS A 4 7.10 9.16 -12.05
C LYS A 4 6.65 7.73 -11.83
N THR A 5 7.20 6.82 -12.61
CA THR A 5 6.84 5.41 -12.48
C THR A 5 7.24 4.89 -11.12
N ILE A 6 8.44 5.25 -10.68
CA ILE A 6 8.92 4.79 -9.37
C ILE A 6 8.03 5.33 -8.26
N ILE A 7 7.69 6.61 -8.34
CA ILE A 7 6.84 7.22 -7.34
C ILE A 7 5.47 6.57 -7.32
N ALA A 8 4.93 6.28 -8.49
CA ALA A 8 3.62 5.64 -8.57
C ALA A 8 3.64 4.26 -7.93
N ILE A 9 4.69 3.50 -8.20
CA ILE A 9 4.81 2.16 -7.62
C ILE A 9 4.91 2.24 -6.10
N VAL A 10 5.72 3.15 -5.61
CA VAL A 10 5.89 3.32 -4.18
C VAL A 10 4.56 3.70 -3.53
N LEU A 11 3.82 4.58 -4.17
CA LEU A 11 2.53 5.00 -3.64
C LEU A 11 1.55 3.83 -3.59
N VAL A 12 1.49 3.06 -4.66
CA VAL A 12 0.57 1.93 -4.71
C VAL A 12 0.93 0.91 -3.64
N VAL A 13 2.21 0.61 -3.50
CA VAL A 13 2.65 -0.34 -2.49
C VAL A 13 2.29 0.16 -1.10
N PHE A 14 2.46 1.45 -0.88
CA PHE A 14 2.17 2.04 0.42
C PHE A 14 0.68 1.92 0.75
N ILE A 15 -0.16 2.24 -0.23
CA ILE A 15 -1.60 2.17 -0.02
C ILE A 15 -2.04 0.73 0.23
N VAL A 16 -1.55 -0.18 -0.59
CA VAL A 16 -1.92 -1.58 -0.45
C VAL A 16 -1.44 -2.13 0.89
N GLY A 17 -0.22 -1.80 1.26
CA GLY A 17 0.32 -2.25 2.53
C GLY A 17 -0.49 -1.74 3.71
N ALA A 18 -0.86 -0.46 3.67
CA ALA A 18 -1.64 0.12 4.74
C ALA A 18 -3.03 -0.51 4.80
N ALA A 19 -3.63 -0.76 3.64
CA ALA A 19 -4.95 -1.36 3.59
C ALA A 19 -4.93 -2.77 4.16
N VAL A 20 -3.92 -3.54 3.81
CA VAL A 20 -3.80 -4.90 4.32
C VAL A 20 -3.57 -4.89 5.82
N TRP A 21 -2.71 -3.98 6.27
CA TRP A 21 -2.43 -3.87 7.69
C TRP A 21 -3.68 -3.53 8.48
N LEU A 22 -4.43 -2.56 7.99
CA LEU A 22 -5.66 -2.17 8.64
C LEU A 22 -6.66 -3.32 8.65
N ASN A 23 -6.70 -4.05 7.57
CA ASN A 23 -7.60 -5.18 7.46
C ASN A 23 -7.28 -6.22 8.52
N ILE A 24 -6.00 -6.47 8.74
CA ILE A 24 -5.58 -7.46 9.73
C ILE A 24 -5.88 -6.94 11.13
N ARG A 25 -5.64 -5.66 11.36
CA ARG A 25 -5.90 -5.09 12.68
C ARG A 25 -7.38 -5.10 13.04
N ASN A 26 -8.19 -4.78 12.04
CA ASN A 26 -9.64 -4.73 12.26
C ASN A 26 -10.28 -6.08 12.23
N ARG A 27 -9.50 -7.09 11.96
CA ARG A 27 -10.05 -8.41 11.87
C ARG A 27 -10.36 -8.92 13.25
N LYS A 28 -11.59 -8.83 13.60
CA LYS A 28 -12.03 -9.34 14.90
C LYS A 28 -12.89 -10.55 14.71
N LYS A 29 -12.62 -11.50 15.47
CA LYS A 29 -13.43 -12.70 15.43
C LYS A 29 -14.48 -12.67 16.50
#